data_7d9aaf6586eb9930c82e3b121daf4b13
#
_entry.id   7d9aaf6586eb9930c82e3b121daf4b13
#
_cell.length_a   1.000
_cell.length_b   1.000
_cell.length_c   1.000
_cell.angle_alpha   90.00
_cell.angle_beta   90.00
_cell.angle_gamma   90.00
#
_symmetry.space_group_name_H-M   'P 1'
#
loop_
_entity.id
_entity.type
_entity.pdbx_description
1 polymer ?
#
loop_
_entity_poly.entity_id
_entity_poly.type
_entity_poly.pdbx_seq_one_letter_code
_entity_poly.pdbx_strand_id
1 'polypeptide(L)'
;MKDIVDLVYHPSPSIERLYLELTNRCNLSCEMCYRQNWQEPLGDMSTDILSSIAGEVASFPNLREVILGGIGEPTIANNFHQAVEMFASRYEVTVTTNGTTLDEPMIQFLLSRGVARIVLSVDTTDVQAFAAIRHQNVQGILESTRYIADRKINGKPEIIWEFLAMKSTLSYLPETIRQATKLGVNRIFVSHVLPMRKEMIEETLYYPTLVPETERTFQEAFLLGLAKGVDVVLPKSQLRTDRYCKFVETQSAVVRWDGQVSSCYRFLHSYPEYVFGRNKLIEAHSFGSLTEQSLLKIWTSQDFMSYRYKVITGGYPSCTDCEWVNGCDMVFRTDMDCLGNAPSCGDCLWGRGITVCP
;
A
#
# COMPACT_ATOMS: atom_id res chain seq x y z
N MET A 1 36.94 -15.88 26.63
CA MET A 1 35.50 -15.64 26.78
C MET A 1 35.01 -15.01 25.49
N LYS A 2 33.98 -15.55 24.85
CA LYS A 2 33.34 -14.79 23.75
C LYS A 2 32.48 -13.72 24.42
N ASP A 3 32.66 -12.48 24.03
CA ASP A 3 31.82 -11.40 24.50
C ASP A 3 30.37 -11.67 24.06
N ILE A 4 29.45 -11.69 25.02
CA ILE A 4 28.02 -11.85 24.79
C ILE A 4 27.46 -10.43 24.74
N VAL A 5 26.81 -10.08 23.64
CA VAL A 5 26.10 -8.80 23.49
C VAL A 5 24.63 -9.08 23.72
N ASP A 6 24.04 -8.44 24.71
CA ASP A 6 22.62 -8.49 24.98
C ASP A 6 21.91 -7.36 24.24
N LEU A 7 20.88 -7.69 23.48
CA LEU A 7 20.00 -6.71 22.84
C LEU A 7 18.77 -6.47 23.72
N VAL A 8 18.66 -5.26 24.25
CA VAL A 8 17.53 -4.86 25.11
C VAL A 8 16.58 -3.96 24.32
N TYR A 9 15.32 -4.39 24.20
CA TYR A 9 14.26 -3.58 23.59
C TYR A 9 13.55 -2.74 24.65
N HIS A 10 13.36 -1.46 24.36
CA HIS A 10 12.58 -0.54 25.19
C HIS A 10 11.20 -0.33 24.55
N PRO A 11 10.13 -0.92 25.13
CA PRO A 11 8.77 -0.77 24.59
C PRO A 11 8.36 0.71 24.55
N SER A 12 7.82 1.14 23.40
CA SER A 12 7.32 2.49 23.20
C SER A 12 6.02 2.47 22.39
N PRO A 13 4.98 3.23 22.77
CA PRO A 13 3.76 3.38 22.01
C PRO A 13 3.96 4.35 20.84
N SER A 14 4.81 3.98 19.89
CA SER A 14 5.34 4.87 18.86
C SER A 14 4.64 4.78 17.50
N ILE A 15 3.45 4.17 17.40
CA ILE A 15 2.71 4.14 16.13
C ILE A 15 2.43 5.58 15.68
N GLU A 16 2.85 5.91 14.44
CA GLU A 16 2.57 7.19 13.79
C GLU A 16 1.49 7.07 12.71
N ARG A 17 1.39 5.89 12.07
CA ARG A 17 0.40 5.58 11.03
C ARG A 17 -0.30 4.27 11.32
N LEU A 18 -1.60 4.27 11.18
CA LEU A 18 -2.43 3.08 11.36
C LEU A 18 -3.21 2.81 10.07
N TYR A 19 -2.92 1.67 9.44
CA TYR A 19 -3.64 1.20 8.26
C TYR A 19 -4.74 0.24 8.70
N LEU A 20 -5.97 0.49 8.27
CA LEU A 20 -7.13 -0.33 8.57
C LEU A 20 -7.70 -0.90 7.27
N GLU A 21 -7.64 -2.22 7.13
CA GLU A 21 -8.39 -2.93 6.12
C GLU A 21 -9.80 -3.19 6.65
N LEU A 22 -10.75 -2.34 6.27
CA LEU A 22 -12.15 -2.49 6.72
C LEU A 22 -12.84 -3.69 6.10
N THR A 23 -12.38 -4.11 4.92
CA THR A 23 -12.87 -5.27 4.19
C THR A 23 -11.83 -5.76 3.20
N ASN A 24 -11.78 -7.08 2.95
CA ASN A 24 -11.04 -7.64 1.82
C ASN A 24 -11.95 -7.92 0.61
N ARG A 25 -13.23 -7.52 0.65
CA ARG A 25 -14.15 -7.54 -0.49
C ARG A 25 -13.89 -6.34 -1.37
N CYS A 26 -14.18 -6.48 -2.66
CA CYS A 26 -14.12 -5.40 -3.63
C CYS A 26 -15.23 -5.60 -4.66
N ASN A 27 -15.79 -4.53 -5.13
CA ASN A 27 -16.80 -4.52 -6.21
C ASN A 27 -16.19 -4.56 -7.62
N LEU A 28 -14.85 -4.62 -7.73
CA LEU A 28 -14.13 -4.79 -9.00
C LEU A 28 -13.34 -6.09 -9.05
N SER A 29 -12.98 -6.49 -10.27
CA SER A 29 -12.16 -7.66 -10.59
C SER A 29 -11.00 -7.29 -11.54
N CYS A 30 -10.21 -6.27 -11.15
CA CYS A 30 -9.11 -5.75 -11.98
C CYS A 30 -8.10 -6.84 -12.36
N GLU A 31 -7.56 -6.78 -13.59
CA GLU A 31 -6.66 -7.80 -14.13
C GLU A 31 -5.38 -8.02 -13.31
N MET A 32 -4.84 -6.96 -12.71
CA MET A 32 -3.59 -7.01 -11.94
C MET A 32 -3.80 -7.21 -10.43
N CYS A 33 -5.03 -7.41 -9.97
CA CYS A 33 -5.33 -7.42 -8.55
C CYS A 33 -4.85 -8.70 -7.85
N TYR A 34 -4.28 -8.54 -6.64
CA TYR A 34 -3.89 -9.63 -5.74
C TYR A 34 -5.02 -10.65 -5.53
N ARG A 35 -6.25 -10.17 -5.42
CA ARG A 35 -7.44 -10.98 -5.11
C ARG A 35 -7.79 -12.00 -6.19
N GLN A 36 -7.23 -11.87 -7.40
CA GLN A 36 -7.47 -12.83 -8.47
C GLN A 36 -6.93 -14.24 -8.18
N ASN A 37 -5.94 -14.36 -7.29
CA ASN A 37 -5.19 -15.60 -7.08
C ASN A 37 -5.21 -16.08 -5.62
N TRP A 38 -5.97 -15.46 -4.74
CA TRP A 38 -6.05 -15.95 -3.37
C TRP A 38 -7.39 -16.64 -3.07
N GLN A 39 -7.40 -17.50 -2.05
CA GLN A 39 -8.57 -18.28 -1.63
C GLN A 39 -8.94 -18.00 -0.17
N GLU A 40 -8.55 -16.83 0.35
CA GLU A 40 -8.88 -16.47 1.72
C GLU A 40 -10.36 -16.12 1.86
N PRO A 41 -10.98 -16.37 3.04
CA PRO A 41 -12.34 -15.95 3.31
C PRO A 41 -12.51 -14.46 3.12
N LEU A 42 -13.63 -14.06 2.53
CA LEU A 42 -14.00 -12.65 2.40
C LEU A 42 -14.80 -12.20 3.61
N GLY A 43 -14.51 -10.99 4.11
CA GLY A 43 -15.19 -10.45 5.27
C GLY A 43 -15.04 -8.96 5.43
N ASP A 44 -15.76 -8.42 6.43
CA ASP A 44 -15.68 -7.05 6.89
C ASP A 44 -15.19 -7.01 8.33
N MET A 45 -14.45 -5.97 8.67
CA MET A 45 -14.08 -5.68 10.05
C MET A 45 -15.36 -5.51 10.90
N SER A 46 -15.42 -6.22 12.01
CA SER A 46 -16.57 -6.07 12.91
C SER A 46 -16.57 -4.70 13.59
N THR A 47 -17.75 -4.23 13.96
CA THR A 47 -17.91 -2.99 14.74
C THR A 47 -17.18 -3.07 16.09
N ASP A 48 -17.09 -4.25 16.67
CA ASP A 48 -16.39 -4.46 17.95
C ASP A 48 -14.88 -4.26 17.80
N ILE A 49 -14.27 -4.83 16.74
CA ILE A 49 -12.85 -4.62 16.43
C ILE A 49 -12.60 -3.13 16.15
N LEU A 50 -13.40 -2.49 15.31
CA LEU A 50 -13.27 -1.08 14.98
C LEU A 50 -13.37 -0.19 16.22
N SER A 51 -14.35 -0.47 17.11
CA SER A 51 -14.55 0.25 18.37
C SER A 51 -13.39 0.04 19.35
N SER A 52 -12.86 -1.17 19.43
CA SER A 52 -11.66 -1.48 20.23
C SER A 52 -10.47 -0.65 19.76
N ILE A 53 -10.20 -0.62 18.43
CA ILE A 53 -9.14 0.21 17.86
C ILE A 53 -9.35 1.69 18.23
N ALA A 54 -10.56 2.23 18.03
CA ALA A 54 -10.87 3.62 18.33
C ALA A 54 -10.69 3.97 19.81
N GLY A 55 -10.94 3.03 20.72
CA GLY A 55 -10.67 3.17 22.15
C GLY A 55 -9.17 3.17 22.50
N GLU A 56 -8.37 2.43 21.75
CA GLU A 56 -6.94 2.24 22.03
C GLU A 56 -6.02 3.28 21.39
N VAL A 57 -6.44 3.94 20.29
CA VAL A 57 -5.58 4.88 19.55
C VAL A 57 -5.08 6.06 20.41
N ALA A 58 -5.79 6.41 21.48
CA ALA A 58 -5.36 7.42 22.43
C ALA A 58 -4.07 7.01 23.19
N SER A 59 -3.73 5.72 23.23
CA SER A 59 -2.50 5.21 23.84
C SER A 59 -1.26 5.45 22.97
N PHE A 60 -1.44 5.96 21.74
CA PHE A 60 -0.35 6.24 20.80
C PHE A 60 -0.22 7.76 20.57
N PRO A 61 0.56 8.46 21.39
CA PRO A 61 0.63 9.93 21.35
C PRO A 61 1.19 10.49 20.04
N ASN A 62 1.89 9.67 19.27
CA ASN A 62 2.49 10.06 18.01
C ASN A 62 1.61 9.71 16.78
N LEU A 63 0.46 9.06 16.99
CA LEU A 63 -0.44 8.72 15.90
C LEU A 63 -0.97 10.00 15.22
N ARG A 64 -0.71 10.12 13.95
CA ARG A 64 -1.09 11.28 13.12
C ARG A 64 -2.07 10.93 12.05
N GLU A 65 -1.93 9.73 11.46
CA GLU A 65 -2.67 9.35 10.27
C GLU A 65 -3.33 7.97 10.43
N VAL A 66 -4.59 7.89 10.02
CA VAL A 66 -5.32 6.63 9.88
C VAL A 66 -5.68 6.45 8.40
N ILE A 67 -5.21 5.35 7.81
CA ILE A 67 -5.43 5.03 6.41
C ILE A 67 -6.52 3.95 6.33
N LEU A 68 -7.66 4.31 5.73
CA LEU A 68 -8.73 3.39 5.40
C LEU A 68 -8.48 2.84 4.00
N GLY A 69 -8.05 1.59 3.93
CA GLY A 69 -7.59 0.97 2.69
C GLY A 69 -7.50 -0.54 2.80
N GLY A 70 -6.41 -1.12 2.33
CA GLY A 70 -6.17 -2.56 2.27
C GLY A 70 -6.23 -3.09 0.85
N ILE A 71 -6.49 -4.39 0.71
CA ILE A 71 -6.58 -5.04 -0.60
C ILE A 71 -8.00 -5.00 -1.16
N GLY A 72 -9.02 -4.90 -0.30
CA GLY A 72 -10.41 -4.69 -0.69
C GLY A 72 -10.72 -3.25 -1.07
N GLU A 73 -12.00 -2.96 -1.27
CA GLU A 73 -12.49 -1.59 -1.48
C GLU A 73 -13.15 -1.08 -0.17
N PRO A 74 -12.51 -0.17 0.56
CA PRO A 74 -12.99 0.23 1.88
C PRO A 74 -14.37 0.90 1.85
N THR A 75 -14.73 1.59 0.76
CA THR A 75 -16.00 2.34 0.68
C THR A 75 -17.24 1.44 0.58
N ILE A 76 -17.06 0.14 0.28
CA ILE A 76 -18.19 -0.83 0.34
C ILE A 76 -18.30 -1.56 1.68
N ALA A 77 -17.36 -1.33 2.61
CA ALA A 77 -17.44 -1.92 3.94
C ALA A 77 -18.65 -1.37 4.71
N ASN A 78 -19.36 -2.24 5.42
CA ASN A 78 -20.58 -1.85 6.17
C ASN A 78 -20.33 -0.76 7.21
N ASN A 79 -19.14 -0.69 7.76
CA ASN A 79 -18.74 0.25 8.80
C ASN A 79 -17.84 1.40 8.29
N PHE A 80 -17.76 1.63 6.97
CA PHE A 80 -16.94 2.68 6.40
C PHE A 80 -17.25 4.07 6.96
N HIS A 81 -18.52 4.48 6.95
CA HIS A 81 -18.95 5.77 7.49
C HIS A 81 -18.56 5.92 8.96
N GLN A 82 -18.82 4.88 9.76
CA GLN A 82 -18.47 4.85 11.17
C GLN A 82 -16.95 5.00 11.38
N ALA A 83 -16.12 4.32 10.57
CA ALA A 83 -14.68 4.45 10.65
C ALA A 83 -14.20 5.88 10.35
N VAL A 84 -14.74 6.51 9.30
CA VAL A 84 -14.43 7.92 9.00
C VAL A 84 -14.81 8.83 10.16
N GLU A 85 -16.02 8.67 10.74
CA GLU A 85 -16.49 9.48 11.87
C GLU A 85 -15.66 9.32 13.13
N MET A 86 -15.22 8.10 13.42
CA MET A 86 -14.40 7.80 14.59
C MET A 86 -13.03 8.46 14.54
N PHE A 87 -12.41 8.53 13.37
CA PHE A 87 -11.01 8.94 13.27
C PHE A 87 -10.82 10.36 12.73
N ALA A 88 -11.66 10.85 11.81
CA ALA A 88 -11.41 12.11 11.12
C ALA A 88 -11.45 13.36 12.02
N SER A 89 -12.06 13.26 13.21
CA SER A 89 -12.12 14.38 14.17
C SER A 89 -10.78 14.61 14.91
N ARG A 90 -9.88 13.62 14.91
CA ARG A 90 -8.64 13.67 15.71
C ARG A 90 -7.38 13.39 14.89
N TYR A 91 -7.50 12.67 13.80
CA TYR A 91 -6.38 12.21 12.98
C TYR A 91 -6.58 12.61 11.53
N GLU A 92 -5.49 12.72 10.77
CA GLU A 92 -5.59 12.81 9.33
C GLU A 92 -6.09 11.47 8.78
N VAL A 93 -7.29 11.47 8.20
CA VAL A 93 -7.83 10.28 7.56
C VAL A 93 -7.49 10.32 6.07
N THR A 94 -6.86 9.23 5.60
CA THR A 94 -6.63 8.96 4.19
C THR A 94 -7.55 7.82 3.76
N VAL A 95 -8.28 8.00 2.66
CA VAL A 95 -9.13 6.97 2.05
C VAL A 95 -8.50 6.55 0.73
N THR A 96 -8.16 5.25 0.58
CA THR A 96 -7.70 4.69 -0.69
C THR A 96 -8.86 3.94 -1.34
N THR A 97 -9.24 4.30 -2.58
CA THR A 97 -10.45 3.77 -3.20
C THR A 97 -10.30 3.62 -4.72
N ASN A 98 -11.03 2.68 -5.29
CA ASN A 98 -11.19 2.57 -6.74
C ASN A 98 -12.12 3.66 -7.33
N GLY A 99 -12.75 4.46 -6.48
CA GLY A 99 -13.56 5.63 -6.86
C GLY A 99 -14.97 5.34 -7.37
N THR A 100 -15.38 4.07 -7.51
CA THR A 100 -16.67 3.71 -8.14
C THR A 100 -17.89 4.05 -7.29
N THR A 101 -17.70 4.20 -5.99
CA THR A 101 -18.76 4.54 -5.02
C THR A 101 -18.77 6.02 -4.66
N LEU A 102 -17.88 6.82 -5.24
CA LEU A 102 -17.79 8.25 -4.97
C LEU A 102 -18.88 9.03 -5.72
N ASP A 103 -20.11 8.82 -5.33
CA ASP A 103 -21.23 9.67 -5.72
C ASP A 103 -21.26 10.99 -4.92
N GLU A 104 -22.15 11.89 -5.28
CA GLU A 104 -22.25 13.20 -4.61
C GLU A 104 -22.50 13.08 -3.10
N PRO A 105 -23.42 12.26 -2.58
CA PRO A 105 -23.60 12.06 -1.15
C PRO A 105 -22.33 11.57 -0.43
N MET A 106 -21.62 10.60 -0.98
CA MET A 106 -20.39 10.07 -0.40
C MET A 106 -19.30 11.16 -0.36
N ILE A 107 -19.13 11.90 -1.45
CA ILE A 107 -18.14 12.99 -1.50
C ILE A 107 -18.49 14.06 -0.46
N GLN A 108 -19.74 14.50 -0.38
CA GLN A 108 -20.18 15.48 0.62
C GLN A 108 -19.96 14.99 2.06
N PHE A 109 -20.20 13.71 2.31
CA PHE A 109 -19.88 13.09 3.59
C PHE A 109 -18.39 13.21 3.91
N LEU A 110 -17.48 12.78 3.02
CA LEU A 110 -16.05 12.85 3.22
C LEU A 110 -15.55 14.28 3.45
N LEU A 111 -16.06 15.23 2.66
CA LEU A 111 -15.74 16.67 2.79
C LEU A 111 -16.21 17.22 4.16
N SER A 112 -17.43 16.88 4.57
CA SER A 112 -18.00 17.35 5.85
C SER A 112 -17.27 16.82 7.08
N ARG A 113 -16.67 15.63 6.97
CA ARG A 113 -15.86 15.03 8.04
C ARG A 113 -14.40 15.50 8.01
N GLY A 114 -13.99 16.27 7.04
CA GLY A 114 -12.64 16.81 6.94
C GLY A 114 -11.58 15.77 6.63
N VAL A 115 -11.91 14.75 5.82
CA VAL A 115 -10.95 13.74 5.34
C VAL A 115 -9.74 14.46 4.74
N ALA A 116 -8.54 14.05 5.14
CA ALA A 116 -7.31 14.74 4.78
C ALA A 116 -6.86 14.42 3.35
N ARG A 117 -7.00 13.16 2.92
CA ARG A 117 -6.56 12.69 1.62
C ARG A 117 -7.54 11.69 1.02
N ILE A 118 -7.72 11.75 -0.30
CA ILE A 118 -8.44 10.74 -1.08
C ILE A 118 -7.47 10.26 -2.17
N VAL A 119 -7.13 8.97 -2.11
CA VAL A 119 -6.26 8.29 -3.07
C VAL A 119 -7.14 7.49 -4.03
N LEU A 120 -7.10 7.86 -5.30
CA LEU A 120 -7.90 7.26 -6.37
C LEU A 120 -7.02 6.43 -7.29
N SER A 121 -7.42 5.21 -7.56
CA SER A 121 -6.71 4.34 -8.46
C SER A 121 -7.01 4.69 -9.93
N VAL A 122 -6.08 5.37 -10.62
CA VAL A 122 -6.23 5.85 -12.00
C VAL A 122 -5.01 5.50 -12.84
N ASP A 123 -5.05 4.35 -13.54
CA ASP A 123 -3.93 3.88 -14.37
C ASP A 123 -3.85 4.56 -15.74
N THR A 124 -4.94 5.16 -16.19
CA THR A 124 -5.04 5.94 -17.43
C THR A 124 -6.35 6.72 -17.44
N THR A 125 -6.43 7.78 -18.21
CA THR A 125 -7.67 8.50 -18.51
C THR A 125 -8.29 8.12 -19.84
N ASP A 126 -7.66 7.21 -20.59
CA ASP A 126 -8.25 6.60 -21.79
C ASP A 126 -9.33 5.60 -21.37
N VAL A 127 -10.54 5.79 -21.90
CA VAL A 127 -11.72 5.01 -21.50
C VAL A 127 -11.59 3.53 -21.85
N GLN A 128 -11.04 3.21 -23.03
CA GLN A 128 -10.91 1.83 -23.48
C GLN A 128 -9.80 1.09 -22.75
N ALA A 129 -8.65 1.73 -22.58
CA ALA A 129 -7.53 1.16 -21.85
C ALA A 129 -7.87 0.96 -20.35
N PHE A 130 -8.55 1.91 -19.73
CA PHE A 130 -8.99 1.77 -18.34
C PHE A 130 -9.98 0.62 -18.17
N ALA A 131 -10.96 0.53 -19.09
CA ALA A 131 -11.95 -0.56 -19.08
C ALA A 131 -11.31 -1.94 -19.28
N ALA A 132 -10.26 -2.05 -20.09
CA ALA A 132 -9.54 -3.30 -20.31
C ALA A 132 -8.80 -3.78 -19.04
N ILE A 133 -8.35 -2.85 -18.18
CA ILE A 133 -7.55 -3.15 -16.98
C ILE A 133 -8.46 -3.34 -15.75
N ARG A 134 -9.45 -2.45 -15.56
CA ARG A 134 -10.27 -2.42 -14.35
C ARG A 134 -11.70 -2.87 -14.51
N HIS A 135 -12.10 -3.22 -15.75
CA HIS A 135 -13.48 -3.62 -16.12
C HIS A 135 -14.52 -2.57 -15.71
N GLN A 136 -14.15 -1.29 -15.78
CA GLN A 136 -14.94 -0.16 -15.34
C GLN A 136 -14.72 1.06 -16.23
N ASN A 137 -15.66 2.01 -16.23
CA ASN A 137 -15.52 3.28 -16.92
C ASN A 137 -14.82 4.31 -16.04
N VAL A 138 -13.75 4.93 -16.55
CA VAL A 138 -13.00 5.97 -15.83
C VAL A 138 -13.76 7.28 -15.69
N GLN A 139 -14.76 7.56 -16.53
CA GLN A 139 -15.44 8.85 -16.61
C GLN A 139 -16.03 9.29 -15.26
N GLY A 140 -16.72 8.39 -14.55
CA GLY A 140 -17.27 8.70 -13.22
C GLY A 140 -16.20 9.09 -12.20
N ILE A 141 -15.00 8.48 -12.28
CA ILE A 141 -13.87 8.81 -11.39
C ILE A 141 -13.32 10.21 -11.73
N LEU A 142 -13.24 10.56 -13.01
CA LEU A 142 -12.80 11.88 -13.44
C LEU A 142 -13.79 12.98 -13.00
N GLU A 143 -15.09 12.72 -13.11
CA GLU A 143 -16.17 13.59 -12.63
C GLU A 143 -16.12 13.78 -11.12
N SER A 144 -15.97 12.69 -10.36
CA SER A 144 -15.80 12.73 -8.91
C SER A 144 -14.55 13.49 -8.49
N THR A 145 -13.44 13.30 -9.22
CA THR A 145 -12.20 14.06 -9.00
C THR A 145 -12.44 15.58 -9.14
N ARG A 146 -13.10 15.98 -10.21
CA ARG A 146 -13.45 17.40 -10.45
C ARG A 146 -14.37 17.92 -9.36
N TYR A 147 -15.41 17.16 -9.02
CA TYR A 147 -16.38 17.54 -7.99
C TYR A 147 -15.71 17.78 -6.63
N ILE A 148 -14.76 16.90 -6.24
CA ILE A 148 -13.97 17.07 -5.02
C ILE A 148 -13.09 18.33 -5.12
N ALA A 149 -12.37 18.50 -6.24
CA ALA A 149 -11.44 19.61 -6.43
C ALA A 149 -12.12 20.97 -6.32
N ASP A 150 -13.32 21.11 -6.89
CA ASP A 150 -14.09 22.34 -6.88
C ASP A 150 -14.68 22.68 -5.50
N ARG A 151 -14.72 21.70 -4.57
CA ARG A 151 -15.34 21.85 -3.23
C ARG A 151 -14.38 21.69 -2.07
N LYS A 152 -13.08 21.64 -2.32
CA LYS A 152 -12.06 21.62 -1.26
C LYS A 152 -12.21 22.80 -0.31
N ILE A 153 -12.05 22.50 0.98
CA ILE A 153 -12.03 23.53 2.03
C ILE A 153 -10.62 23.61 2.60
N ASN A 154 -9.98 24.76 2.53
CA ASN A 154 -8.61 24.97 2.97
C ASN A 154 -7.60 23.98 2.32
N GLY A 155 -7.81 23.63 1.05
CA GLY A 155 -6.96 22.71 0.29
C GLY A 155 -7.19 21.21 0.60
N LYS A 156 -8.11 20.87 1.49
CA LYS A 156 -8.43 19.49 1.85
C LYS A 156 -9.76 19.04 1.23
N PRO A 157 -9.87 17.74 0.85
CA PRO A 157 -8.82 16.72 0.87
C PRO A 157 -7.75 16.95 -0.20
N GLU A 158 -6.53 16.50 0.07
CA GLU A 158 -5.54 16.31 -0.97
C GLU A 158 -6.03 15.19 -1.88
N ILE A 159 -6.08 15.44 -3.18
CA ILE A 159 -6.45 14.43 -4.19
C ILE A 159 -5.18 13.83 -4.74
N ILE A 160 -5.07 12.52 -4.59
CA ILE A 160 -3.91 11.74 -5.04
C ILE A 160 -4.41 10.72 -6.05
N TRP A 161 -3.74 10.61 -7.20
CA TRP A 161 -3.95 9.50 -8.10
C TRP A 161 -2.85 8.47 -7.93
N GLU A 162 -3.23 7.19 -7.86
CA GLU A 162 -2.31 6.06 -7.88
C GLU A 162 -2.32 5.46 -9.29
N PHE A 163 -1.16 5.49 -9.93
CA PHE A 163 -0.94 4.97 -11.28
C PHE A 163 -0.08 3.72 -11.22
N LEU A 164 -0.59 2.60 -11.74
CA LEU A 164 0.17 1.37 -11.83
C LEU A 164 0.90 1.28 -13.15
N ALA A 165 2.23 1.34 -13.10
CA ALA A 165 3.10 1.29 -14.27
C ALA A 165 3.30 -0.15 -14.73
N MET A 166 2.80 -0.44 -15.93
CA MET A 166 2.91 -1.68 -16.69
C MET A 166 3.34 -1.34 -18.12
N LYS A 167 3.82 -2.31 -18.90
CA LYS A 167 4.08 -2.10 -20.34
C LYS A 167 2.87 -1.53 -21.05
N SER A 168 1.68 -2.08 -20.75
CA SER A 168 0.40 -1.67 -21.34
C SER A 168 -0.06 -0.28 -20.91
N THR A 169 0.39 0.24 -19.75
CA THR A 169 -0.07 1.55 -19.22
C THR A 169 0.96 2.67 -19.35
N LEU A 170 2.25 2.36 -19.48
CA LEU A 170 3.35 3.33 -19.41
C LEU A 170 3.18 4.52 -20.38
N SER A 171 2.75 4.28 -21.60
CA SER A 171 2.55 5.31 -22.62
C SER A 171 1.45 6.32 -22.30
N TYR A 172 0.52 5.98 -21.40
CA TYR A 172 -0.56 6.86 -20.97
C TYR A 172 -0.15 7.83 -19.85
N LEU A 173 0.98 7.58 -19.15
CA LEU A 173 1.38 8.36 -17.98
C LEU A 173 1.48 9.87 -18.26
N PRO A 174 2.11 10.35 -19.34
CA PRO A 174 2.18 11.80 -19.61
C PRO A 174 0.80 12.44 -19.80
N GLU A 175 -0.13 11.77 -20.51
CA GLU A 175 -1.48 12.32 -20.70
C GLU A 175 -2.28 12.25 -19.38
N THR A 176 -2.12 11.19 -18.60
CA THR A 176 -2.74 11.10 -17.27
C THR A 176 -2.32 12.25 -16.36
N ILE A 177 -1.04 12.68 -16.39
CA ILE A 177 -0.57 13.87 -15.65
C ILE A 177 -1.23 15.15 -16.18
N ARG A 178 -1.36 15.32 -17.50
CA ARG A 178 -2.05 16.50 -18.08
C ARG A 178 -3.51 16.58 -17.63
N GLN A 179 -4.21 15.44 -17.61
CA GLN A 179 -5.59 15.39 -17.14
C GLN A 179 -5.70 15.61 -15.63
N ALA A 180 -4.79 15.03 -14.84
CA ALA A 180 -4.70 15.25 -13.39
C ALA A 180 -4.59 16.76 -13.06
N THR A 181 -3.71 17.46 -13.78
CA THR A 181 -3.57 18.93 -13.65
C THR A 181 -4.89 19.67 -13.89
N LYS A 182 -5.59 19.34 -14.99
CA LYS A 182 -6.87 19.99 -15.34
C LYS A 182 -7.97 19.71 -14.31
N LEU A 183 -7.90 18.56 -13.64
CA LEU A 183 -8.89 18.12 -12.67
C LEU A 183 -8.57 18.52 -11.23
N GLY A 184 -7.44 19.21 -10.98
CA GLY A 184 -7.07 19.70 -9.65
C GLY A 184 -6.50 18.63 -8.73
N VAL A 185 -5.90 17.57 -9.30
CA VAL A 185 -5.14 16.55 -8.57
C VAL A 185 -3.86 17.15 -8.02
N ASN A 186 -3.51 16.84 -6.79
CA ASN A 186 -2.33 17.38 -6.12
C ASN A 186 -1.08 16.56 -6.38
N ARG A 187 -1.25 15.20 -6.42
CA ARG A 187 -0.14 14.28 -6.50
C ARG A 187 -0.50 13.04 -7.31
N ILE A 188 0.50 12.47 -7.97
CA ILE A 188 0.40 11.16 -8.61
C ILE A 188 1.47 10.25 -8.01
N PHE A 189 1.06 9.14 -7.43
CA PHE A 189 1.97 8.04 -7.08
C PHE A 189 2.03 7.05 -8.23
N VAL A 190 3.21 6.85 -8.77
CA VAL A 190 3.46 5.82 -9.76
C VAL A 190 4.10 4.62 -9.05
N SER A 191 3.52 3.45 -9.20
CA SER A 191 4.06 2.20 -8.65
C SER A 191 4.21 1.16 -9.75
N HIS A 192 5.24 0.34 -9.70
CA HIS A 192 5.33 -0.80 -10.62
C HIS A 192 4.36 -1.90 -10.23
N VAL A 193 3.85 -2.60 -11.24
CA VAL A 193 3.08 -3.83 -11.03
C VAL A 193 3.96 -4.91 -10.39
N LEU A 194 3.39 -5.62 -9.42
CA LEU A 194 3.97 -6.87 -8.90
C LEU A 194 3.24 -8.04 -9.55
N PRO A 195 3.94 -8.90 -10.30
CA PRO A 195 3.30 -10.02 -10.97
C PRO A 195 2.78 -11.05 -9.98
N MET A 196 1.48 -11.26 -9.98
CA MET A 196 0.80 -12.31 -9.20
C MET A 196 0.47 -13.55 -10.03
N ARG A 197 0.56 -13.41 -11.35
CA ARG A 197 0.39 -14.47 -12.34
C ARG A 197 1.57 -14.44 -13.31
N LYS A 198 1.87 -15.60 -13.91
CA LYS A 198 3.02 -15.75 -14.80
C LYS A 198 2.96 -14.81 -16.00
N GLU A 199 1.77 -14.59 -16.53
CA GLU A 199 1.51 -13.72 -17.69
C GLU A 199 1.85 -12.26 -17.38
N MET A 200 1.70 -11.84 -16.13
CA MET A 200 2.01 -10.47 -15.71
C MET A 200 3.52 -10.16 -15.63
N ILE A 201 4.39 -11.17 -15.72
CA ILE A 201 5.83 -10.96 -15.79
C ILE A 201 6.18 -10.12 -17.02
N GLU A 202 5.47 -10.30 -18.12
CA GLU A 202 5.65 -9.55 -19.36
C GLU A 202 5.28 -8.05 -19.23
N GLU A 203 4.48 -7.69 -18.21
CA GLU A 203 4.07 -6.32 -17.91
C GLU A 203 5.09 -5.54 -17.06
N THR A 204 6.14 -6.20 -16.54
CA THR A 204 7.11 -5.55 -15.66
C THR A 204 8.05 -4.60 -16.43
N LEU A 205 8.37 -3.47 -15.79
CA LEU A 205 9.19 -2.38 -16.33
C LEU A 205 10.51 -2.18 -15.57
N TYR A 206 10.82 -3.06 -14.64
CA TYR A 206 11.98 -2.97 -13.75
C TYR A 206 12.92 -4.17 -13.89
N TYR A 207 14.09 -4.05 -13.25
CA TYR A 207 15.11 -5.11 -13.23
C TYR A 207 14.48 -6.52 -13.01
N PRO A 208 14.94 -7.60 -13.69
CA PRO A 208 16.06 -7.64 -14.65
C PRO A 208 15.69 -7.18 -16.08
N THR A 209 14.40 -6.97 -16.37
CA THR A 209 13.91 -6.55 -17.68
C THR A 209 13.84 -5.02 -17.73
N LEU A 210 14.99 -4.37 -17.89
CA LEU A 210 15.00 -2.93 -18.06
C LEU A 210 14.47 -2.54 -19.44
N VAL A 211 13.43 -1.72 -19.44
CA VAL A 211 12.85 -1.15 -20.66
C VAL A 211 13.35 0.29 -20.79
N PRO A 212 14.20 0.61 -21.80
CA PRO A 212 14.77 1.96 -21.94
C PRO A 212 13.73 3.08 -22.00
N GLU A 213 12.55 2.78 -22.56
CA GLU A 213 11.39 3.66 -22.60
C GLU A 213 10.92 4.08 -21.19
N THR A 214 11.06 3.22 -20.18
CA THR A 214 10.57 3.47 -18.83
C THR A 214 11.26 4.68 -18.21
N GLU A 215 12.58 4.72 -18.24
CA GLU A 215 13.37 5.82 -17.67
C GLU A 215 13.06 7.14 -18.39
N ARG A 216 12.96 7.12 -19.73
CA ARG A 216 12.62 8.30 -20.52
C ARG A 216 11.21 8.81 -20.17
N THR A 217 10.22 7.91 -20.10
CA THR A 217 8.85 8.28 -19.76
C THR A 217 8.74 8.79 -18.31
N PHE A 218 9.47 8.19 -17.38
CA PHE A 218 9.50 8.67 -15.99
C PHE A 218 10.16 10.05 -15.88
N GLN A 219 11.25 10.28 -16.61
CA GLN A 219 11.85 11.61 -16.67
C GLN A 219 10.91 12.66 -17.27
N GLU A 220 10.23 12.35 -18.37
CA GLU A 220 9.20 13.22 -18.96
C GLU A 220 8.08 13.48 -17.95
N ALA A 221 7.56 12.45 -17.29
CA ALA A 221 6.52 12.53 -16.29
C ALA A 221 6.91 13.47 -15.12
N PHE A 222 8.12 13.33 -14.61
CA PHE A 222 8.65 14.18 -13.55
C PHE A 222 8.73 15.65 -13.98
N LEU A 223 9.33 15.91 -15.14
CA LEU A 223 9.44 17.29 -15.67
C LEU A 223 8.07 17.91 -15.97
N LEU A 224 7.14 17.10 -16.48
CA LEU A 224 5.78 17.54 -16.74
C LEU A 224 5.04 17.87 -15.43
N GLY A 225 5.19 17.04 -14.40
CA GLY A 225 4.65 17.28 -13.06
C GLY A 225 5.16 18.62 -12.48
N LEU A 226 6.46 18.84 -12.52
CA LEU A 226 7.07 20.12 -12.09
C LEU A 226 6.52 21.32 -12.87
N ALA A 227 6.43 21.20 -14.20
CA ALA A 227 5.93 22.29 -15.05
C ALA A 227 4.43 22.59 -14.83
N LYS A 228 3.67 21.64 -14.33
CA LYS A 228 2.21 21.72 -14.15
C LYS A 228 1.77 21.88 -12.69
N GLY A 229 2.69 21.82 -11.74
CA GLY A 229 2.38 21.93 -10.31
C GLY A 229 1.70 20.71 -9.72
N VAL A 230 1.93 19.53 -10.31
CA VAL A 230 1.51 18.22 -9.77
C VAL A 230 2.74 17.48 -9.25
N ASP A 231 2.71 17.05 -8.00
CA ASP A 231 3.79 16.26 -7.42
C ASP A 231 3.74 14.82 -7.98
N VAL A 232 4.78 14.42 -8.71
CA VAL A 232 4.86 13.08 -9.32
C VAL A 232 5.93 12.26 -8.61
N VAL A 233 5.48 11.28 -7.83
CA VAL A 233 6.34 10.35 -7.10
C VAL A 233 6.55 9.10 -7.96
N LEU A 234 7.80 8.83 -8.33
CA LEU A 234 8.17 7.74 -9.24
C LEU A 234 8.89 6.60 -8.50
N PRO A 235 8.63 5.34 -8.88
CA PRO A 235 9.38 4.21 -8.38
C PRO A 235 10.76 4.15 -9.03
N LYS A 236 11.63 3.28 -8.53
CA LYS A 236 12.91 2.95 -9.17
C LYS A 236 12.72 1.78 -10.12
N SER A 237 13.32 1.85 -11.30
CA SER A 237 13.36 0.72 -12.24
C SER A 237 14.54 -0.24 -11.95
N GLN A 238 15.51 0.21 -11.14
CA GLN A 238 16.63 -0.59 -10.64
C GLN A 238 16.58 -0.71 -9.13
N LEU A 239 17.10 -1.81 -8.61
CA LEU A 239 17.20 -2.02 -7.17
C LEU A 239 18.05 -0.94 -6.51
N ARG A 240 17.56 -0.39 -5.42
CA ARG A 240 18.36 0.48 -4.56
C ARG A 240 19.36 -0.36 -3.77
N THR A 241 20.53 0.20 -3.54
CA THR A 241 21.55 -0.42 -2.67
C THR A 241 21.14 -0.34 -1.20
N ASP A 242 20.55 0.77 -0.80
CA ASP A 242 19.93 0.95 0.51
C ASP A 242 18.60 0.19 0.59
N ARG A 243 18.25 -0.22 1.79
CA ARG A 243 16.96 -0.83 2.11
C ARG A 243 16.18 0.13 2.98
N TYR A 244 15.04 0.57 2.47
CA TYR A 244 14.17 1.49 3.18
C TYR A 244 12.75 0.95 3.19
N CYS A 245 12.28 0.54 4.35
CA CYS A 245 10.91 0.08 4.52
C CYS A 245 10.03 1.22 5.03
N LYS A 246 9.21 1.80 4.17
CA LYS A 246 8.30 2.90 4.54
C LYS A 246 7.44 2.55 5.76
N PHE A 247 6.87 1.34 5.82
CA PHE A 247 6.02 0.94 6.94
C PHE A 247 6.75 0.97 8.30
N VAL A 248 7.97 0.46 8.35
CA VAL A 248 8.74 0.41 9.60
C VAL A 248 9.32 1.78 9.94
N GLU A 249 9.85 2.50 8.97
CA GLU A 249 10.44 3.83 9.16
C GLU A 249 9.40 4.90 9.58
N THR A 250 8.16 4.76 9.12
CA THR A 250 7.06 5.62 9.55
C THR A 250 6.24 5.02 10.70
N GLN A 251 6.82 4.05 11.42
CA GLN A 251 6.23 3.42 12.60
C GLN A 251 4.76 3.01 12.36
N SER A 252 4.54 2.27 11.29
CA SER A 252 3.20 1.87 10.85
C SER A 252 2.80 0.50 11.38
N ALA A 253 1.52 0.35 11.73
CA ALA A 253 0.86 -0.92 11.94
C ALA A 253 -0.28 -1.09 10.94
N VAL A 254 -0.52 -2.33 10.50
CA VAL A 254 -1.60 -2.67 9.59
C VAL A 254 -2.56 -3.63 10.29
N VAL A 255 -3.82 -3.29 10.37
CA VAL A 255 -4.85 -4.14 10.96
C VAL A 255 -5.73 -4.70 9.86
N ARG A 256 -5.77 -6.02 9.75
CA ARG A 256 -6.60 -6.77 8.82
C ARG A 256 -8.07 -6.75 9.28
N TRP A 257 -8.98 -6.98 8.35
CA TRP A 257 -10.44 -6.96 8.62
C TRP A 257 -10.90 -7.89 9.75
N ASP A 258 -10.15 -8.97 10.04
CA ASP A 258 -10.45 -9.93 11.11
C ASP A 258 -9.71 -9.63 12.43
N GLY A 259 -9.05 -8.47 12.52
CA GLY A 259 -8.32 -8.02 13.71
C GLY A 259 -6.88 -8.50 13.82
N GLN A 260 -6.35 -9.23 12.84
CA GLN A 260 -4.94 -9.60 12.81
C GLN A 260 -4.07 -8.38 12.57
N VAL A 261 -2.97 -8.24 13.31
CA VAL A 261 -2.04 -7.11 13.19
C VAL A 261 -0.79 -7.52 12.45
N SER A 262 -0.53 -6.90 11.31
CA SER A 262 0.64 -7.14 10.47
C SER A 262 1.55 -5.91 10.40
N SER A 263 2.76 -6.09 9.87
CA SER A 263 3.73 -5.00 9.69
C SER A 263 3.54 -4.18 8.41
N CYS A 264 2.92 -4.74 7.38
CA CYS A 264 2.77 -4.11 6.07
C CYS A 264 1.73 -4.84 5.21
N TYR A 265 1.36 -4.25 4.08
CA TYR A 265 0.43 -4.88 3.12
C TYR A 265 0.96 -6.18 2.51
N ARG A 266 2.29 -6.34 2.35
CA ARG A 266 2.85 -7.57 1.80
C ARG A 266 2.50 -8.80 2.62
N PHE A 267 2.49 -8.67 3.96
CA PHE A 267 2.20 -9.77 4.88
C PHE A 267 0.76 -9.80 5.39
N LEU A 268 -0.13 -8.98 4.81
CA LEU A 268 -1.52 -8.92 5.26
C LEU A 268 -2.30 -10.20 4.87
N HIS A 269 -2.04 -10.72 3.67
CA HIS A 269 -2.69 -11.89 3.09
C HIS A 269 -1.68 -12.85 2.46
N SER A 270 -2.12 -14.10 2.19
CA SER A 270 -1.31 -15.10 1.49
C SER A 270 -1.64 -15.10 0.00
N TYR A 271 -0.63 -15.00 -0.85
CA TYR A 271 -0.79 -14.96 -2.31
C TYR A 271 0.51 -15.37 -3.02
N PRO A 272 0.43 -15.86 -4.28
CA PRO A 272 1.61 -16.03 -5.11
C PRO A 272 2.14 -14.68 -5.62
N GLU A 273 3.45 -14.52 -5.68
CA GLU A 273 4.16 -13.38 -6.28
C GLU A 273 5.30 -13.89 -7.15
N TYR A 274 5.59 -13.23 -8.27
CA TYR A 274 6.75 -13.54 -9.09
C TYR A 274 7.83 -12.49 -8.88
N VAL A 275 8.87 -12.83 -8.11
CA VAL A 275 10.02 -11.95 -7.89
C VAL A 275 11.10 -12.30 -8.91
N PHE A 276 11.31 -11.43 -9.89
CA PHE A 276 12.26 -11.64 -11.01
C PHE A 276 12.04 -12.98 -11.73
N GLY A 277 10.78 -13.30 -11.99
CA GLY A 277 10.37 -14.53 -12.68
C GLY A 277 10.29 -15.78 -11.80
N ARG A 278 10.75 -15.73 -10.53
CA ARG A 278 10.62 -16.84 -9.58
C ARG A 278 9.25 -16.79 -8.89
N ASN A 279 8.52 -17.88 -8.97
CA ASN A 279 7.28 -18.03 -8.22
C ASN A 279 7.58 -18.14 -6.72
N LYS A 280 6.92 -17.34 -5.93
CA LYS A 280 7.06 -17.29 -4.47
C LYS A 280 5.69 -17.23 -3.81
N LEU A 281 5.50 -18.01 -2.76
CA LEU A 281 4.35 -17.86 -1.89
C LEU A 281 4.66 -16.79 -0.82
N ILE A 282 3.95 -15.70 -0.88
CA ILE A 282 3.88 -14.74 0.21
C ILE A 282 2.89 -15.31 1.24
N GLU A 283 3.31 -15.47 2.46
CA GLU A 283 2.47 -15.96 3.54
C GLU A 283 2.06 -14.81 4.44
N ALA A 284 0.77 -14.76 4.76
CA ALA A 284 0.26 -13.82 5.74
C ALA A 284 0.99 -14.00 7.07
N HIS A 285 1.39 -12.90 7.69
CA HIS A 285 2.04 -12.94 8.99
C HIS A 285 1.40 -11.94 9.94
N SER A 286 0.99 -12.44 11.11
CA SER A 286 0.40 -11.65 12.18
C SER A 286 1.29 -11.66 13.42
N PHE A 287 1.46 -10.51 14.03
CA PHE A 287 2.13 -10.35 15.33
C PHE A 287 1.17 -10.49 16.52
N GLY A 288 -0.12 -10.68 16.23
CA GLY A 288 -1.17 -10.90 17.22
C GLY A 288 -2.55 -10.49 16.71
N SER A 289 -3.58 -10.82 17.47
CA SER A 289 -4.99 -10.52 17.15
C SER A 289 -5.59 -9.56 18.16
N LEU A 290 -6.34 -8.57 17.66
CA LEU A 290 -7.10 -7.63 18.49
C LEU A 290 -8.31 -8.28 19.18
N THR A 291 -8.66 -9.51 18.80
CA THR A 291 -9.67 -10.31 19.51
C THR A 291 -9.11 -10.94 20.79
N GLU A 292 -7.79 -10.98 20.96
CA GLU A 292 -7.10 -11.64 22.07
C GLU A 292 -6.33 -10.66 22.97
N GLN A 293 -5.81 -9.58 22.37
CA GLN A 293 -4.95 -8.63 23.11
C GLN A 293 -5.01 -7.22 22.49
N SER A 294 -4.63 -6.22 23.28
CA SER A 294 -4.62 -4.83 22.83
C SER A 294 -3.57 -4.55 21.75
N LEU A 295 -3.84 -3.55 20.91
CA LEU A 295 -2.89 -3.08 19.89
C LEU A 295 -1.55 -2.66 20.52
N LEU A 296 -1.58 -2.01 21.69
CA LEU A 296 -0.38 -1.62 22.43
C LEU A 296 0.46 -2.85 22.80
N LYS A 297 -0.17 -3.91 23.31
CA LYS A 297 0.54 -5.13 23.71
C LYS A 297 1.16 -5.83 22.49
N ILE A 298 0.45 -5.88 21.35
CA ILE A 298 0.97 -6.42 20.11
C ILE A 298 2.15 -5.58 19.61
N TRP A 299 2.00 -4.26 19.54
CA TRP A 299 3.03 -3.34 19.07
C TRP A 299 4.32 -3.41 19.88
N THR A 300 4.21 -3.58 21.19
CA THR A 300 5.34 -3.66 22.11
C THR A 300 5.79 -5.09 22.42
N SER A 301 5.26 -6.08 21.72
CA SER A 301 5.72 -7.47 21.85
C SER A 301 7.16 -7.63 21.37
N GLN A 302 7.89 -8.55 22.01
CA GLN A 302 9.29 -8.81 21.66
C GLN A 302 9.44 -9.19 20.18
N ASP A 303 8.53 -10.00 19.65
CA ASP A 303 8.57 -10.46 18.26
C ASP A 303 8.41 -9.30 17.28
N PHE A 304 7.42 -8.39 17.52
CA PHE A 304 7.22 -7.26 16.64
C PHE A 304 8.33 -6.22 16.75
N MET A 305 8.87 -5.97 17.96
CA MET A 305 10.02 -5.10 18.15
C MET A 305 11.28 -5.65 17.48
N SER A 306 11.54 -6.95 17.64
CA SER A 306 12.66 -7.64 16.99
C SER A 306 12.56 -7.58 15.46
N TYR A 307 11.37 -7.81 14.91
CA TYR A 307 11.12 -7.68 13.47
C TYR A 307 11.46 -6.25 12.97
N ARG A 308 10.92 -5.20 13.61
CA ARG A 308 11.19 -3.80 13.23
C ARG A 308 12.67 -3.47 13.30
N TYR A 309 13.34 -3.89 14.37
CA TYR A 309 14.79 -3.72 14.54
C TYR A 309 15.57 -4.35 13.37
N LYS A 310 15.27 -5.61 13.03
CA LYS A 310 15.93 -6.30 11.90
C LYS A 310 15.70 -5.61 10.57
N VAL A 311 14.50 -5.06 10.34
CA VAL A 311 14.20 -4.30 9.12
C VAL A 311 15.03 -3.01 9.06
N ILE A 312 15.07 -2.23 10.13
CA ILE A 312 15.83 -0.95 10.19
C ILE A 312 17.34 -1.20 10.04
N THR A 313 17.85 -2.24 10.68
CA THR A 313 19.30 -2.53 10.66
C THR A 313 19.75 -3.35 9.47
N GLY A 314 18.85 -3.69 8.54
CA GLY A 314 19.17 -4.52 7.38
C GLY A 314 19.52 -5.97 7.72
N GLY A 315 19.00 -6.51 8.82
CA GLY A 315 19.26 -7.86 9.33
C GLY A 315 18.68 -9.01 8.49
N TYR A 316 18.24 -8.73 7.25
CA TYR A 316 17.72 -9.70 6.28
C TYR A 316 18.73 -9.97 5.16
N PRO A 317 18.75 -11.18 4.57
CA PRO A 317 19.58 -11.45 3.40
C PRO A 317 19.16 -10.59 2.21
N SER A 318 20.04 -10.39 1.23
CA SER A 318 19.71 -9.73 -0.03
C SER A 318 19.37 -10.76 -1.10
N CYS A 319 18.20 -11.37 -1.01
CA CYS A 319 17.82 -12.42 -1.97
C CYS A 319 17.65 -11.91 -3.39
N THR A 320 17.39 -10.61 -3.57
CA THR A 320 17.30 -9.95 -4.89
C THR A 320 18.63 -9.89 -5.63
N ASP A 321 19.77 -9.86 -4.90
CA ASP A 321 21.13 -9.75 -5.43
C ASP A 321 22.00 -10.98 -5.08
N CYS A 322 21.39 -12.04 -4.56
CA CYS A 322 22.13 -13.21 -4.11
C CYS A 322 22.58 -14.07 -5.29
N GLU A 323 23.87 -14.33 -5.41
CA GLU A 323 24.44 -15.19 -6.45
C GLU A 323 23.93 -16.63 -6.36
N TRP A 324 23.56 -17.10 -5.18
CA TRP A 324 23.08 -18.45 -4.91
C TRP A 324 21.56 -18.62 -5.00
N VAL A 325 20.85 -17.58 -5.40
CA VAL A 325 19.38 -17.53 -5.36
C VAL A 325 18.72 -18.66 -6.16
N ASN A 326 19.31 -19.09 -7.27
CA ASN A 326 18.73 -20.12 -8.14
C ASN A 326 18.80 -21.55 -7.52
N GLY A 327 19.64 -21.76 -6.53
CA GLY A 327 19.75 -23.03 -5.79
C GLY A 327 19.23 -22.96 -4.35
N CYS A 328 18.52 -21.89 -4.00
CA CYS A 328 18.09 -21.65 -2.63
C CYS A 328 16.60 -21.96 -2.44
N ASP A 329 16.29 -22.92 -1.55
CA ASP A 329 14.91 -23.29 -1.23
C ASP A 329 14.17 -22.22 -0.42
N MET A 330 14.89 -21.35 0.30
CA MET A 330 14.31 -20.30 1.14
C MET A 330 13.66 -19.14 0.35
N VAL A 331 13.88 -19.08 -0.97
CA VAL A 331 13.31 -17.99 -1.80
C VAL A 331 11.89 -18.24 -2.27
N PHE A 332 11.37 -19.47 -2.08
CA PHE A 332 10.03 -19.83 -2.56
C PHE A 332 8.90 -19.47 -1.60
N ARG A 333 9.23 -19.11 -0.35
CA ARG A 333 8.26 -18.71 0.68
C ARG A 333 8.79 -17.57 1.52
N THR A 334 7.91 -16.90 2.27
CA THR A 334 8.28 -15.82 3.19
C THR A 334 8.32 -16.24 4.65
N ASP A 335 8.06 -17.51 4.95
CA ASP A 335 8.02 -18.06 6.31
C ASP A 335 9.37 -17.99 7.01
N MET A 336 10.49 -18.20 6.28
CA MET A 336 11.84 -18.10 6.84
C MET A 336 12.87 -17.76 5.75
N ASP A 337 14.02 -17.20 6.15
CA ASP A 337 15.19 -17.00 5.30
C ASP A 337 16.45 -17.68 5.85
N CYS A 338 17.54 -17.64 5.08
CA CYS A 338 18.81 -18.29 5.44
C CYS A 338 19.51 -17.70 6.68
N LEU A 339 19.04 -16.58 7.21
CA LEU A 339 19.48 -15.99 8.49
C LEU A 339 18.52 -16.31 9.64
N GLY A 340 17.48 -17.13 9.39
CA GLY A 340 16.47 -17.51 10.38
C GLY A 340 15.46 -16.41 10.71
N ASN A 341 15.27 -15.45 9.83
CA ASN A 341 14.20 -14.46 10.03
C ASN A 341 12.86 -15.00 9.56
N ALA A 342 11.85 -14.83 10.40
CA ALA A 342 10.44 -15.17 10.15
C ALA A 342 9.55 -13.99 10.59
N PRO A 343 8.79 -13.35 9.68
CA PRO A 343 8.79 -13.53 8.23
C PRO A 343 10.02 -12.94 7.56
N SER A 344 10.33 -13.38 6.34
CA SER A 344 11.47 -12.87 5.57
C SER A 344 11.13 -11.65 4.71
N CYS A 345 11.95 -10.60 4.82
CA CYS A 345 11.97 -9.43 3.93
C CYS A 345 13.11 -9.47 2.90
N GLY A 346 13.78 -10.61 2.72
CA GLY A 346 15.02 -10.72 1.94
C GLY A 346 14.90 -10.31 0.46
N ASP A 347 13.73 -10.48 -0.15
CA ASP A 347 13.43 -10.12 -1.54
C ASP A 347 12.30 -9.10 -1.70
N CYS A 348 12.06 -8.30 -0.65
CA CYS A 348 11.00 -7.31 -0.65
C CYS A 348 11.29 -6.16 -1.62
N LEU A 349 10.47 -6.02 -2.67
CA LEU A 349 10.64 -5.00 -3.70
C LEU A 349 10.25 -3.59 -3.22
N TRP A 350 9.39 -3.47 -2.19
CA TRP A 350 9.11 -2.19 -1.53
C TRP A 350 10.36 -1.63 -0.84
N GLY A 351 11.07 -2.48 -0.09
CA GLY A 351 12.31 -2.09 0.58
C GLY A 351 13.45 -1.71 -0.38
N ARG A 352 13.34 -2.10 -1.64
CA ARG A 352 14.33 -1.82 -2.70
C ARG A 352 13.88 -0.69 -3.64
N GLY A 353 12.77 -0.03 -3.35
CA GLY A 353 12.27 1.14 -4.08
C GLY A 353 11.61 0.85 -5.44
N ILE A 354 11.39 -0.44 -5.76
CA ILE A 354 10.67 -0.85 -6.99
C ILE A 354 9.18 -0.59 -6.85
N THR A 355 8.60 -0.89 -5.71
CA THR A 355 7.19 -0.61 -5.43
C THR A 355 7.07 0.53 -4.44
N VAL A 356 6.11 1.41 -4.65
CA VAL A 356 5.84 2.57 -3.79
C VAL A 356 4.39 2.47 -3.31
N CYS A 357 4.15 2.82 -2.05
CA CYS A 357 2.81 2.98 -1.49
C CYS A 357 2.57 4.46 -1.17
N PRO A 358 1.32 4.96 -1.37
CA PRO A 358 0.90 6.29 -0.98
C PRO A 358 1.06 6.57 0.52
#